data_6560dd2cee44235f9cc95b6ca7991f62
#
_entry.id   6560dd2cee44235f9cc95b6ca7991f62
#
_cell.length_a   1.000
_cell.length_b   1.000
_cell.length_c   1.000
_cell.angle_alpha   90.00
_cell.angle_beta   90.00
_cell.angle_gamma   90.00
#
_symmetry.space_group_name_H-M   'P 1'
#
loop_
_entity.id
_entity.type
_entity.pdbx_description
1 polymer ?
#
loop_
_entity_poly.entity_id
_entity_poly.type
_entity_poly.pdbx_seq_one_letter_code
_entity_poly.pdbx_strand_id
1 'polypeptide(L)'
;IIAGERRWRAAQIISLHEVPVIIKKISDKEVMQIGLIENIQRENLNPVEEARAFTKLLQDNNSNYEELTRLVGKSRSHISNMIRLLELDDKILNLIEEERLSMGHARALIGVPNAIELANEIIEKKLSVRDIERSTSKYKKKHKKNKKNYKDPNIIDLEKELSEKIGLKTSILFNEEGSSGSITLYYSDLD
;
A
#
# COMPACT_ATOMS: atom_id res chain seq x y z
N ILE A 1 -13.29 -18.77 -23.08
CA ILE A 1 -13.74 -17.36 -23.23
C ILE A 1 -12.95 -16.55 -22.21
N ILE A 2 -12.22 -15.54 -22.66
CA ILE A 2 -11.40 -14.70 -21.78
C ILE A 2 -12.23 -13.52 -21.27
N ALA A 3 -13.01 -12.90 -22.15
CA ALA A 3 -13.92 -11.79 -21.86
C ALA A 3 -15.20 -11.91 -22.67
N GLY A 4 -16.31 -11.32 -22.19
CA GLY A 4 -17.58 -11.30 -22.90
C GLY A 4 -18.52 -12.47 -22.57
N GLU A 5 -18.35 -13.18 -21.47
CA GLU A 5 -19.19 -14.32 -21.08
C GLU A 5 -20.68 -13.95 -21.01
N ARG A 6 -21.03 -12.77 -20.48
CA ARG A 6 -22.43 -12.31 -20.42
C ARG A 6 -23.03 -12.15 -21.81
N ARG A 7 -22.26 -11.60 -22.77
CA ARG A 7 -22.70 -11.45 -24.18
C ARG A 7 -22.86 -12.79 -24.84
N TRP A 8 -21.96 -13.73 -24.62
CA TRP A 8 -22.08 -15.10 -25.12
C TRP A 8 -23.30 -15.82 -24.54
N ARG A 9 -23.54 -15.71 -23.22
CA ARG A 9 -24.76 -16.28 -22.61
C ARG A 9 -26.03 -15.66 -23.15
N ALA A 10 -26.07 -14.33 -23.37
CA ALA A 10 -27.20 -13.66 -23.96
C ALA A 10 -27.47 -14.15 -25.39
N ALA A 11 -26.42 -14.33 -26.20
CA ALA A 11 -26.55 -14.90 -27.55
C ALA A 11 -27.14 -16.31 -27.54
N GLN A 12 -26.76 -17.15 -26.57
CA GLN A 12 -27.37 -18.46 -26.39
C GLN A 12 -28.85 -18.41 -26.05
N ILE A 13 -29.26 -17.48 -25.17
CA ILE A 13 -30.69 -17.32 -24.78
C ILE A 13 -31.55 -16.94 -25.97
N ILE A 14 -31.05 -16.08 -26.86
CA ILE A 14 -31.79 -15.68 -28.08
C ILE A 14 -31.53 -16.61 -29.26
N SER A 15 -30.87 -17.77 -29.03
CA SER A 15 -30.57 -18.78 -30.08
C SER A 15 -29.82 -18.22 -31.29
N LEU A 16 -28.90 -17.26 -31.06
CA LEU A 16 -28.06 -16.72 -32.11
C LEU A 16 -27.01 -17.76 -32.53
N HIS A 17 -27.00 -18.17 -33.79
CA HIS A 17 -26.12 -19.25 -34.27
C HIS A 17 -24.67 -18.79 -34.46
N GLU A 18 -24.42 -17.52 -34.71
CA GLU A 18 -23.08 -16.97 -34.95
C GLU A 18 -22.90 -15.66 -34.18
N VAL A 19 -21.73 -15.50 -33.61
CA VAL A 19 -21.32 -14.26 -32.91
C VAL A 19 -19.92 -13.83 -33.36
N PRO A 20 -19.66 -12.54 -33.58
CA PRO A 20 -18.34 -12.06 -33.94
C PRO A 20 -17.40 -12.23 -32.73
N VAL A 21 -16.25 -12.86 -32.94
CA VAL A 21 -15.23 -13.11 -31.90
C VAL A 21 -13.84 -12.69 -32.37
N ILE A 22 -12.99 -12.30 -31.43
CA ILE A 22 -11.57 -12.04 -31.67
C ILE A 22 -10.78 -13.21 -31.09
N ILE A 23 -10.13 -13.98 -31.96
CA ILE A 23 -9.28 -15.10 -31.56
C ILE A 23 -7.85 -14.57 -31.33
N LYS A 24 -7.31 -14.81 -30.15
CA LYS A 24 -5.90 -14.47 -29.83
C LYS A 24 -5.18 -15.74 -29.35
N LYS A 25 -3.94 -15.94 -29.84
CA LYS A 25 -3.03 -16.95 -29.32
C LYS A 25 -2.22 -16.31 -28.18
N ILE A 26 -2.57 -16.64 -26.97
CA ILE A 26 -1.93 -16.12 -25.75
C ILE A 26 -1.73 -17.25 -24.77
N SER A 27 -0.77 -17.10 -23.86
CA SER A 27 -0.46 -18.08 -22.82
C SER A 27 -1.54 -18.06 -21.71
N ASP A 28 -1.65 -19.15 -20.97
CA ASP A 28 -2.59 -19.23 -19.84
C ASP A 28 -2.33 -18.12 -18.79
N LYS A 29 -1.09 -17.72 -18.61
CA LYS A 29 -0.70 -16.60 -17.74
C LYS A 29 -1.30 -15.28 -18.22
N GLU A 30 -1.21 -14.98 -19.53
CA GLU A 30 -1.80 -13.78 -20.12
C GLU A 30 -3.33 -13.82 -20.07
N VAL A 31 -3.94 -15.01 -20.22
CA VAL A 31 -5.40 -15.19 -20.06
C VAL A 31 -5.83 -14.78 -18.64
N MET A 32 -5.12 -15.27 -17.60
CA MET A 32 -5.41 -14.91 -16.21
C MET A 32 -5.25 -13.41 -15.95
N GLN A 33 -4.20 -12.79 -16.51
CA GLN A 33 -3.98 -11.34 -16.40
C GLN A 33 -5.13 -10.53 -17.02
N ILE A 34 -5.49 -10.86 -18.26
CA ILE A 34 -6.56 -10.13 -18.97
C ILE A 34 -7.88 -10.26 -18.20
N GLY A 35 -8.21 -11.45 -17.70
CA GLY A 35 -9.41 -11.67 -16.90
C GLY A 35 -9.40 -10.87 -15.60
N LEU A 36 -8.25 -10.78 -14.92
CA LEU A 36 -8.11 -10.02 -13.68
C LEU A 36 -8.18 -8.50 -13.94
N ILE A 37 -7.56 -8.02 -15.02
CA ILE A 37 -7.62 -6.61 -15.43
C ILE A 37 -9.04 -6.22 -15.82
N GLU A 38 -9.75 -7.06 -16.61
CA GLU A 38 -11.17 -6.82 -16.97
C GLU A 38 -12.03 -6.73 -15.70
N ASN A 39 -11.78 -7.60 -14.72
CA ASN A 39 -12.50 -7.56 -13.46
C ASN A 39 -12.20 -6.27 -12.66
N ILE A 40 -10.94 -5.82 -12.61
CA ILE A 40 -10.55 -4.55 -11.95
C ILE A 40 -11.21 -3.32 -12.62
N GLN A 41 -11.46 -3.38 -13.93
CA GLN A 41 -12.08 -2.27 -14.67
C GLN A 41 -13.61 -2.22 -14.51
N ARG A 42 -14.22 -3.11 -13.73
CA ARG A 42 -15.66 -3.04 -13.42
C ARG A 42 -15.96 -1.84 -12.51
N GLU A 43 -17.04 -1.14 -12.79
CA GLU A 43 -17.41 0.12 -12.11
C GLU A 43 -17.74 -0.02 -10.61
N ASN A 44 -17.94 -1.24 -10.07
CA ASN A 44 -18.39 -1.47 -8.70
C ASN A 44 -17.50 -2.46 -7.93
N LEU A 45 -16.20 -2.42 -8.14
CA LEU A 45 -15.30 -3.27 -7.36
C LEU A 45 -15.15 -2.72 -5.93
N ASN A 46 -15.27 -3.61 -4.94
CA ASN A 46 -14.97 -3.25 -3.56
C ASN A 46 -13.48 -2.91 -3.41
N PRO A 47 -13.13 -1.87 -2.65
CA PRO A 47 -11.74 -1.48 -2.42
C PRO A 47 -10.83 -2.61 -1.94
N VAL A 48 -11.33 -3.53 -1.13
CA VAL A 48 -10.55 -4.68 -0.62
C VAL A 48 -10.30 -5.71 -1.73
N GLU A 49 -11.28 -5.95 -2.59
CA GLU A 49 -11.13 -6.80 -3.77
C GLU A 49 -10.12 -6.21 -4.76
N GLU A 50 -10.19 -4.89 -4.99
CA GLU A 50 -9.24 -4.17 -5.85
C GLU A 50 -7.80 -4.31 -5.29
N ALA A 51 -7.62 -4.16 -3.97
CA ALA A 51 -6.34 -4.33 -3.31
C ALA A 51 -5.78 -5.76 -3.45
N ARG A 52 -6.63 -6.78 -3.27
CA ARG A 52 -6.27 -8.19 -3.47
C ARG A 52 -5.87 -8.49 -4.92
N ALA A 53 -6.61 -7.91 -5.88
CA ALA A 53 -6.32 -8.07 -7.29
C ALA A 53 -4.97 -7.42 -7.68
N PHE A 54 -4.67 -6.22 -7.20
CA PHE A 54 -3.36 -5.60 -7.42
C PHE A 54 -2.21 -6.41 -6.82
N THR A 55 -2.39 -6.93 -5.61
CA THR A 55 -1.39 -7.78 -4.95
C THR A 55 -1.11 -9.04 -5.77
N LYS A 56 -2.17 -9.69 -6.26
CA LYS A 56 -2.05 -10.88 -7.10
C LYS A 56 -1.32 -10.58 -8.42
N LEU A 57 -1.64 -9.46 -9.09
CA LEU A 57 -0.96 -9.06 -10.32
C LEU A 57 0.55 -8.80 -10.11
N LEU A 58 0.93 -8.24 -8.97
CA LEU A 58 2.35 -8.02 -8.64
C LEU A 58 3.08 -9.33 -8.36
N GLN A 59 2.44 -10.28 -7.65
CA GLN A 59 3.05 -11.56 -7.29
C GLN A 59 3.20 -12.49 -8.49
N ASP A 60 2.16 -12.65 -9.30
CA ASP A 60 2.13 -13.63 -10.39
C ASP A 60 3.09 -13.30 -11.53
N ASN A 61 3.49 -12.04 -11.68
CA ASN A 61 4.24 -11.58 -12.85
C ASN A 61 5.65 -11.12 -12.58
N ASN A 62 6.14 -11.09 -11.32
CA ASN A 62 7.31 -10.29 -10.97
C ASN A 62 7.21 -8.86 -11.55
N SER A 63 5.97 -8.40 -11.79
CA SER A 63 5.70 -7.08 -12.38
C SER A 63 6.08 -5.99 -11.39
N ASN A 64 6.67 -4.94 -11.91
CA ASN A 64 6.92 -3.75 -11.11
C ASN A 64 5.67 -2.85 -11.10
N TYR A 65 5.64 -1.89 -10.17
CA TYR A 65 4.53 -0.93 -10.05
C TYR A 65 4.28 -0.11 -11.32
N GLU A 66 5.30 0.13 -12.15
CA GLU A 66 5.18 0.90 -13.39
C GLU A 66 4.38 0.15 -14.44
N GLU A 67 4.66 -1.14 -14.59
CA GLU A 67 3.92 -2.01 -15.50
C GLU A 67 2.45 -2.12 -15.08
N LEU A 68 2.20 -2.34 -13.78
CA LEU A 68 0.85 -2.40 -13.23
C LEU A 68 0.08 -1.09 -13.48
N THR A 69 0.74 0.08 -13.29
CA THR A 69 0.16 1.40 -13.57
C THR A 69 -0.30 1.53 -15.02
N ARG A 70 0.52 1.04 -15.98
CA ARG A 70 0.16 1.05 -17.41
C ARG A 70 -1.01 0.11 -17.73
N LEU A 71 -1.02 -1.08 -17.12
CA LEU A 71 -2.03 -2.10 -17.36
C LEU A 71 -3.42 -1.69 -16.85
N VAL A 72 -3.48 -1.11 -15.63
CA VAL A 72 -4.78 -0.80 -14.99
C VAL A 72 -5.20 0.67 -15.16
N GLY A 73 -4.32 1.55 -15.66
CA GLY A 73 -4.61 2.97 -15.85
C GLY A 73 -4.75 3.77 -14.55
N LYS A 74 -4.23 3.24 -13.42
CA LYS A 74 -4.27 3.91 -12.11
C LYS A 74 -2.89 4.44 -11.73
N SER A 75 -2.82 5.50 -10.93
CA SER A 75 -1.54 6.03 -10.45
C SER A 75 -0.83 5.06 -9.50
N ARG A 76 0.51 5.10 -9.48
CA ARG A 76 1.32 4.31 -8.54
C ARG A 76 0.92 4.55 -7.08
N SER A 77 0.59 5.80 -6.73
CA SER A 77 0.17 6.14 -5.37
C SER A 77 -1.20 5.55 -5.03
N HIS A 78 -2.13 5.48 -5.99
CA HIS A 78 -3.41 4.80 -5.80
C HIS A 78 -3.19 3.30 -5.53
N ILE A 79 -2.45 2.61 -6.40
CA ILE A 79 -2.15 1.18 -6.26
C ILE A 79 -1.47 0.87 -4.92
N SER A 80 -0.45 1.65 -4.56
CA SER A 80 0.25 1.48 -3.27
C SER A 80 -0.68 1.70 -2.07
N ASN A 81 -1.56 2.69 -2.12
CA ASN A 81 -2.52 2.94 -1.06
C ASN A 81 -3.55 1.81 -0.93
N MET A 82 -3.98 1.23 -2.06
CA MET A 82 -4.91 0.10 -2.06
C MET A 82 -4.26 -1.15 -1.45
N ILE A 83 -3.05 -1.51 -1.90
CA ILE A 83 -2.32 -2.67 -1.38
C ILE A 83 -2.09 -2.54 0.13
N ARG A 84 -1.77 -1.34 0.61
CA ARG A 84 -1.56 -1.09 2.03
C ARG A 84 -2.81 -1.28 2.89
N LEU A 85 -4.02 -1.29 2.32
CA LEU A 85 -5.22 -1.65 3.09
C LEU A 85 -5.14 -3.06 3.64
N LEU A 86 -4.50 -3.99 2.91
CA LEU A 86 -4.35 -5.38 3.34
C LEU A 86 -3.40 -5.55 4.55
N GLU A 87 -2.75 -4.47 5.01
CA GLU A 87 -2.02 -4.45 6.29
C GLU A 87 -2.99 -4.36 7.51
N LEU A 88 -4.26 -4.05 7.27
CA LEU A 88 -5.28 -3.95 8.32
C LEU A 88 -5.81 -5.33 8.70
N ASP A 89 -6.32 -5.43 9.92
CA ASP A 89 -7.00 -6.63 10.42
C ASP A 89 -8.26 -6.95 9.58
N ASP A 90 -8.54 -8.25 9.40
CA ASP A 90 -9.69 -8.72 8.62
C ASP A 90 -11.03 -8.12 9.10
N LYS A 91 -11.17 -7.85 10.41
CA LYS A 91 -12.37 -7.20 10.95
C LYS A 91 -12.56 -5.79 10.39
N ILE A 92 -11.46 -5.05 10.17
CA ILE A 92 -11.53 -3.71 9.58
C ILE A 92 -11.79 -3.80 8.07
N LEU A 93 -11.19 -4.80 7.40
CA LEU A 93 -11.45 -5.06 5.99
C LEU A 93 -12.92 -5.37 5.74
N ASN A 94 -13.55 -6.18 6.58
CA ASN A 94 -14.99 -6.45 6.50
C ASN A 94 -15.84 -5.18 6.67
N LEU A 95 -15.46 -4.26 7.58
CA LEU A 95 -16.16 -2.97 7.72
C LEU A 95 -16.06 -2.08 6.48
N ILE A 96 -14.98 -2.21 5.71
CA ILE A 96 -14.81 -1.52 4.43
C ILE A 96 -15.69 -2.20 3.37
N GLU A 97 -15.71 -3.53 3.32
CA GLU A 97 -16.53 -4.32 2.40
C GLU A 97 -18.04 -4.07 2.63
N GLU A 98 -18.46 -3.87 3.87
CA GLU A 98 -19.81 -3.48 4.27
C GLU A 98 -20.12 -1.98 4.06
N GLU A 99 -19.22 -1.20 3.50
CA GLU A 99 -19.32 0.27 3.32
C GLU A 99 -19.53 1.06 4.63
N ARG A 100 -19.31 0.45 5.79
CA ARG A 100 -19.43 1.08 7.11
C ARG A 100 -18.22 1.95 7.44
N LEU A 101 -17.07 1.68 6.80
CA LEU A 101 -15.85 2.43 6.96
C LEU A 101 -15.35 2.91 5.58
N SER A 102 -15.12 4.22 5.43
CA SER A 102 -14.62 4.75 4.16
C SER A 102 -13.12 4.47 3.96
N MET A 103 -12.68 4.46 2.71
CA MET A 103 -11.26 4.35 2.33
C MET A 103 -10.36 5.36 3.03
N GLY A 104 -10.84 6.59 3.24
CA GLY A 104 -10.09 7.63 3.94
C GLY A 104 -9.84 7.26 5.40
N HIS A 105 -10.85 6.73 6.10
CA HIS A 105 -10.72 6.24 7.47
C HIS A 105 -9.78 5.06 7.55
N ALA A 106 -9.94 4.07 6.65
CA ALA A 106 -9.08 2.89 6.61
C ALA A 106 -7.59 3.26 6.45
N ARG A 107 -7.26 4.18 5.51
CA ARG A 107 -5.88 4.68 5.34
C ARG A 107 -5.32 5.36 6.58
N ALA A 108 -6.15 6.09 7.34
CA ALA A 108 -5.72 6.73 8.56
C ALA A 108 -5.37 5.72 9.66
N LEU A 109 -6.02 4.54 9.67
CA LEU A 109 -5.83 3.46 10.64
C LEU A 109 -4.60 2.58 10.37
N ILE A 110 -4.04 2.60 9.15
CA ILE A 110 -2.86 1.79 8.82
C ILE A 110 -1.69 2.15 9.75
N GLY A 111 -1.13 1.12 10.41
CA GLY A 111 0.00 1.25 11.34
C GLY A 111 -0.34 1.94 12.66
N VAL A 112 -1.62 1.98 13.03
CA VAL A 112 -2.08 2.50 14.33
C VAL A 112 -2.31 1.33 15.29
N PRO A 113 -1.72 1.34 16.49
CA PRO A 113 -2.10 0.38 17.52
C PRO A 113 -3.58 0.58 17.88
N ASN A 114 -4.29 -0.50 18.18
CA ASN A 114 -5.73 -0.49 18.50
C ASN A 114 -6.63 0.02 17.35
N ALA A 115 -6.25 -0.25 16.09
CA ALA A 115 -7.00 0.18 14.91
C ALA A 115 -8.46 -0.29 14.92
N ILE A 116 -8.75 -1.48 15.49
CA ILE A 116 -10.12 -2.03 15.60
C ILE A 116 -10.98 -1.18 16.53
N GLU A 117 -10.46 -0.78 17.69
CA GLU A 117 -11.20 0.05 18.65
C GLU A 117 -11.51 1.42 18.04
N LEU A 118 -10.52 2.01 17.37
CA LEU A 118 -10.69 3.27 16.64
C LEU A 118 -11.68 3.14 15.48
N ALA A 119 -11.70 2.01 14.76
CA ALA A 119 -12.66 1.77 13.69
C ALA A 119 -14.12 1.77 14.24
N ASN A 120 -14.35 1.11 15.38
CA ASN A 120 -15.64 1.13 16.04
C ASN A 120 -16.02 2.54 16.52
N GLU A 121 -15.08 3.27 17.11
CA GLU A 121 -15.30 4.65 17.54
C GLU A 121 -15.66 5.59 16.36
N ILE A 122 -15.02 5.42 15.20
CA ILE A 122 -15.34 6.15 13.97
C ILE A 122 -16.81 5.92 13.58
N ILE A 123 -17.26 4.67 13.61
CA ILE A 123 -18.61 4.29 13.22
C ILE A 123 -19.64 4.82 14.21
N GLU A 124 -19.39 4.67 15.51
CA GLU A 124 -20.32 5.09 16.57
C GLU A 124 -20.46 6.63 16.61
N LYS A 125 -19.34 7.35 16.58
CA LYS A 125 -19.31 8.81 16.71
C LYS A 125 -19.37 9.54 15.36
N LYS A 126 -19.41 8.84 14.24
CA LYS A 126 -19.39 9.41 12.87
C LYS A 126 -18.26 10.41 12.68
N LEU A 127 -17.06 10.06 13.16
CA LEU A 127 -15.90 10.93 13.09
C LEU A 127 -15.47 11.18 11.65
N SER A 128 -14.93 12.36 11.35
CA SER A 128 -14.39 12.66 10.04
C SER A 128 -12.97 12.09 9.87
N VAL A 129 -12.55 11.87 8.61
CA VAL A 129 -11.17 11.45 8.29
C VAL A 129 -10.13 12.38 8.90
N ARG A 130 -10.39 13.70 8.90
CA ARG A 130 -9.48 14.71 9.47
C ARG A 130 -9.31 14.59 10.98
N ASP A 131 -10.38 14.23 11.70
CA ASP A 131 -10.32 14.04 13.16
C ASP A 131 -9.47 12.83 13.50
N ILE A 132 -9.60 11.76 12.72
CA ILE A 132 -8.77 10.56 12.86
C ILE A 132 -7.32 10.83 12.49
N GLU A 133 -7.05 11.52 11.40
CA GLU A 133 -5.68 11.88 11.02
C GLU A 133 -4.99 12.73 12.09
N ARG A 134 -5.71 13.64 12.75
CA ARG A 134 -5.18 14.45 13.87
C ARG A 134 -4.87 13.59 15.09
N SER A 135 -5.76 12.70 15.48
CA SER A 135 -5.56 11.80 16.62
C SER A 135 -4.46 10.77 16.37
N THR A 136 -4.39 10.18 15.17
CA THR A 136 -3.41 9.16 14.80
C THR A 136 -2.04 9.74 14.45
N SER A 137 -1.93 11.01 14.07
CA SER A 137 -0.64 11.66 13.75
C SER A 137 0.35 11.61 14.91
N LYS A 138 -0.14 11.70 16.15
CA LYS A 138 0.68 11.57 17.37
C LYS A 138 1.28 10.16 17.51
N TYR A 139 0.51 9.13 17.20
CA TYR A 139 0.97 7.73 17.24
C TYR A 139 2.01 7.45 16.14
N LYS A 140 1.76 7.91 14.91
CA LYS A 140 2.68 7.74 13.78
C LYS A 140 4.02 8.47 13.99
N LYS A 141 4.01 9.64 14.63
CA LYS A 141 5.24 10.36 15.02
C LYS A 141 6.04 9.63 16.09
N LYS A 142 5.37 9.02 17.07
CA LYS A 142 6.03 8.28 18.16
C LYS A 142 6.70 6.98 17.65
N HIS A 143 6.02 6.26 16.74
CA HIS A 143 6.59 5.06 16.10
C HIS A 143 7.76 5.37 15.16
N LYS A 144 7.70 6.48 14.41
CA LYS A 144 8.84 6.94 13.59
C LYS A 144 10.04 7.35 14.45
N LYS A 145 9.81 7.94 15.64
CA LYS A 145 10.90 8.27 16.57
C LYS A 145 11.54 7.01 17.17
N ASN A 146 10.76 5.99 17.51
CA ASN A 146 11.29 4.75 18.08
C ASN A 146 12.07 3.90 17.05
N LYS A 147 11.69 3.90 15.76
CA LYS A 147 12.49 3.25 14.71
C LYS A 147 13.82 3.99 14.44
N LYS A 148 13.89 5.31 14.69
CA LYS A 148 15.13 6.09 14.51
C LYS A 148 16.13 5.95 15.64
N ASN A 149 15.78 5.37 16.80
CA ASN A 149 16.63 5.37 17.98
C ASN A 149 17.34 4.04 18.30
N TYR A 150 17.19 3.00 17.46
CA TYR A 150 18.05 1.83 17.57
C TYR A 150 19.28 2.04 16.66
N LYS A 151 20.26 2.79 17.17
CA LYS A 151 21.59 2.80 16.58
C LYS A 151 22.33 1.54 17.07
N ASP A 152 23.02 0.89 16.14
CA ASP A 152 23.94 -0.21 16.47
C ASP A 152 24.93 0.27 17.54
N PRO A 153 25.20 -0.50 18.60
CA PRO A 153 26.19 -0.15 19.63
C PRO A 153 27.53 0.26 19.04
N ASN A 154 28.02 -0.42 18.02
CA ASN A 154 29.28 -0.09 17.35
C ASN A 154 29.26 1.31 16.70
N ILE A 155 28.09 1.76 16.21
CA ILE A 155 27.94 3.10 15.63
C ILE A 155 27.98 4.16 16.73
N ILE A 156 27.37 3.86 17.89
CA ILE A 156 27.39 4.78 19.04
C ILE A 156 28.82 4.95 19.54
N ASP A 157 29.59 3.87 19.63
CA ASP A 157 31.00 3.93 20.03
C ASP A 157 31.86 4.70 19.02
N LEU A 158 31.63 4.49 17.72
CA LEU A 158 32.30 5.23 16.66
C LEU A 158 31.94 6.73 16.67
N GLU A 159 30.70 7.09 16.93
CA GLU A 159 30.26 8.49 17.08
C GLU A 159 31.00 9.16 18.26
N LYS A 160 31.16 8.43 19.36
CA LYS A 160 31.84 8.91 20.54
C LYS A 160 33.34 9.12 20.28
N GLU A 161 33.99 8.13 19.67
CA GLU A 161 35.41 8.21 19.32
C GLU A 161 35.71 9.37 18.36
N LEU A 162 34.86 9.54 17.33
CA LEU A 162 35.00 10.66 16.38
C LEU A 162 34.74 12.00 17.07
N SER A 163 33.72 12.09 17.93
CA SER A 163 33.43 13.32 18.68
C SER A 163 34.58 13.74 19.59
N GLU A 164 35.23 12.77 20.27
CA GLU A 164 36.39 13.01 21.12
C GLU A 164 37.63 13.46 20.31
N LYS A 165 37.87 12.86 19.14
CA LYS A 165 39.01 13.21 18.27
C LYS A 165 38.86 14.54 17.57
N ILE A 166 37.63 14.89 17.13
CA ILE A 166 37.37 16.10 16.36
C ILE A 166 37.01 17.28 17.26
N GLY A 167 36.59 17.04 18.49
CA GLY A 167 36.11 18.07 19.42
C GLY A 167 34.71 18.58 19.10
N LEU A 168 34.01 17.98 18.14
CA LEU A 168 32.68 18.37 17.68
C LEU A 168 31.72 17.21 17.85
N LYS A 169 30.47 17.50 18.24
CA LYS A 169 29.43 16.50 18.30
C LYS A 169 29.19 15.88 16.91
N THR A 170 29.42 14.58 16.79
CA THR A 170 29.28 13.83 15.54
C THR A 170 28.03 12.93 15.58
N SER A 171 27.31 12.83 14.47
CA SER A 171 26.20 11.89 14.29
C SER A 171 26.36 11.14 13.00
N ILE A 172 26.25 9.80 13.05
CA ILE A 172 26.37 8.89 11.91
C ILE A 172 25.04 8.22 11.66
N LEU A 173 24.57 8.26 10.39
CA LEU A 173 23.37 7.60 9.93
C LEU A 173 23.75 6.62 8.82
N PHE A 174 23.29 5.37 8.93
CA PHE A 174 23.45 4.33 7.92
C PHE A 174 22.10 3.97 7.30
N ASN A 175 22.13 3.54 6.04
CA ASN A 175 21.00 2.83 5.44
C ASN A 175 20.92 1.41 6.01
N GLU A 176 19.72 0.82 6.00
CA GLU A 176 19.45 -0.53 6.52
C GLU A 176 20.35 -1.61 5.90
N GLU A 177 20.87 -1.39 4.68
CA GLU A 177 21.77 -2.29 3.97
C GLU A 177 23.28 -2.06 4.27
N GLY A 178 23.61 -1.04 5.08
CA GLY A 178 25.01 -0.72 5.45
C GLY A 178 25.90 -0.22 4.30
N SER A 179 25.33 -0.06 3.09
CA SER A 179 26.08 0.29 1.88
C SER A 179 26.30 1.80 1.70
N SER A 180 25.54 2.63 2.40
CA SER A 180 25.66 4.09 2.34
C SER A 180 25.20 4.73 3.65
N GLY A 181 25.71 5.96 3.91
CA GLY A 181 25.35 6.68 5.12
C GLY A 181 25.72 8.16 5.03
N SER A 182 25.48 8.89 6.11
CA SER A 182 25.89 10.28 6.26
C SER A 182 26.53 10.51 7.63
N ILE A 183 27.54 11.36 7.70
CA ILE A 183 28.15 11.86 8.92
C ILE A 183 27.80 13.34 9.02
N THR A 184 27.23 13.72 10.18
CA THR A 184 26.85 15.11 10.47
C THR A 184 27.69 15.60 11.64
N LEU A 185 28.41 16.71 11.44
CA LEU A 185 29.16 17.41 12.49
C LEU A 185 28.34 18.62 12.93
N TYR A 186 28.20 18.77 14.25
CA TYR A 186 27.48 19.91 14.86
C TYR A 186 28.51 20.86 15.42
N TYR A 187 28.51 22.10 14.98
CA TYR A 187 29.33 23.18 15.53
C TYR A 187 28.42 24.28 16.07
N SER A 188 28.89 25.00 17.06
CA SER A 188 28.15 26.12 17.71
C SER A 188 28.68 27.48 17.27
N ASP A 189 29.92 27.55 16.80
CA ASP A 189 30.56 28.77 16.32
C ASP A 189 31.50 28.45 15.17
N LEU A 190 31.81 29.44 14.34
CA LEU A 190 32.67 29.32 13.15
C LEU A 190 34.06 29.98 13.36
N ASP A 191 34.35 30.47 14.59
CA ASP A 191 35.65 31.06 14.92
C ASP A 191 36.74 30.00 15.13
#